data_906ce150320193c0c1b716c9bb3b4c55
#
_entry.id   906ce150320193c0c1b716c9bb3b4c55
#
_cell.length_a   1.000
_cell.length_b   1.000
_cell.length_c   1.000
_cell.angle_alpha   90.00
_cell.angle_beta   90.00
_cell.angle_gamma   90.00
#
_symmetry.space_group_name_H-M   'P 1'
#
loop_
_entity.id
_entity.type
_entity.pdbx_description
1 polymer ?
#
loop_
_entity_poly.entity_id
_entity_poly.type
_entity_poly.pdbx_seq_one_letter_code
_entity_poly.pdbx_strand_id
1 'polypeptide(L)'
;MKKLFVSLILFPLVLSVIAQQRPYYTQYIMNMYLINPAVAGIENYTDVKLSHRMQWVGLQDAPVTTYATLHAPLKKSDYDRETATSFHARGANPRGQAYWEDYTAAAPHQGIGLTILNDITGPLNRFAAYGTYAYHFGIAPKTSLSFGLSAGVTQLSLNASKLNFATSVDPAVNGTGIMNRLKPDISAGVWLYSSNYFAGISVQQIVPQQVSFSDNTVALQNGKLVPHTFVTAGFRTQLNEDVSMLPSVMFRYINPLPLGVDVNVKFQYQDIVWAGASFRNQDGYAIMLGANFNHSLNIGYSYDITTSQLNTVSKGTHEILIGFLLGNKYGDWCPRNLW
;
A
#
# COMPACT_ATOMS: atom_id res chain seq x y z
N MET A 1 -25.69 -10.81 -62.03
CA MET A 1 -24.87 -9.97 -61.14
C MET A 1 -25.60 -9.85 -59.82
N LYS A 2 -25.24 -10.65 -58.84
CA LYS A 2 -25.84 -10.65 -57.48
C LYS A 2 -24.99 -9.74 -56.60
N LYS A 3 -25.55 -8.62 -56.14
CA LYS A 3 -24.91 -7.76 -55.15
C LYS A 3 -25.07 -8.33 -53.78
N LEU A 4 -23.96 -8.79 -53.19
CA LEU A 4 -23.88 -9.25 -51.80
C LEU A 4 -23.85 -8.03 -50.88
N PHE A 5 -24.91 -7.77 -50.12
CA PHE A 5 -24.92 -6.80 -49.03
C PHE A 5 -24.24 -7.44 -47.82
N VAL A 6 -23.03 -7.02 -47.52
CA VAL A 6 -22.37 -7.31 -46.25
C VAL A 6 -22.84 -6.30 -45.24
N SER A 7 -23.80 -6.70 -44.42
CA SER A 7 -24.26 -5.91 -43.25
C SER A 7 -23.26 -6.11 -42.11
N LEU A 8 -22.39 -5.13 -41.89
CA LEU A 8 -21.46 -5.07 -40.78
C LEU A 8 -22.25 -4.74 -39.51
N ILE A 9 -22.60 -5.75 -38.72
CA ILE A 9 -23.22 -5.57 -37.39
C ILE A 9 -22.17 -4.96 -36.49
N LEU A 10 -22.25 -3.66 -36.25
CA LEU A 10 -21.55 -2.97 -35.18
C LEU A 10 -22.19 -3.41 -33.86
N PHE A 11 -21.57 -4.36 -33.18
CA PHE A 11 -21.94 -4.73 -31.84
C PHE A 11 -21.37 -3.63 -30.91
N PRO A 12 -22.19 -2.86 -30.19
CA PRO A 12 -21.66 -1.93 -29.20
C PRO A 12 -21.07 -2.73 -28.07
N LEU A 13 -19.75 -2.75 -27.95
CA LEU A 13 -19.05 -3.20 -26.75
C LEU A 13 -19.43 -2.24 -25.62
N VAL A 14 -20.43 -2.63 -24.85
CA VAL A 14 -20.75 -2.00 -23.57
C VAL A 14 -19.61 -2.33 -22.63
N LEU A 15 -18.59 -1.47 -22.58
CA LEU A 15 -17.58 -1.50 -21.54
C LEU A 15 -18.27 -1.10 -20.24
N SER A 16 -18.57 -2.09 -19.41
CA SER A 16 -19.00 -1.87 -18.03
C SER A 16 -17.84 -1.20 -17.29
N VAL A 17 -17.88 0.10 -17.12
CA VAL A 17 -16.94 0.87 -16.29
C VAL A 17 -17.27 0.55 -14.84
N ILE A 18 -16.58 -0.41 -14.27
CA ILE A 18 -16.66 -0.72 -12.84
C ILE A 18 -15.62 0.14 -12.13
N ALA A 19 -16.04 1.34 -11.73
CA ALA A 19 -15.16 2.37 -11.20
C ALA A 19 -15.19 2.40 -9.67
N GLN A 20 -14.64 1.40 -8.98
CA GLN A 20 -14.35 1.52 -7.55
C GLN A 20 -13.06 0.79 -7.22
N GLN A 21 -11.93 1.44 -7.52
CA GLN A 21 -10.61 0.97 -7.12
C GLN A 21 -10.18 1.67 -5.82
N ARG A 22 -9.48 0.94 -4.95
CA ARG A 22 -8.68 1.56 -3.90
C ARG A 22 -7.56 2.38 -4.53
N PRO A 23 -7.11 3.47 -3.89
CA PRO A 23 -5.98 4.23 -4.38
C PRO A 23 -4.73 3.34 -4.48
N TYR A 24 -3.92 3.59 -5.48
CA TYR A 24 -2.62 2.96 -5.64
C TYR A 24 -1.58 3.76 -4.86
N TYR A 25 -0.65 3.05 -4.23
CA TYR A 25 0.46 3.63 -3.51
C TYR A 25 1.76 3.18 -4.17
N THR A 26 2.60 4.10 -4.59
CA THR A 26 3.88 3.73 -5.19
C THR A 26 4.89 3.39 -4.11
N GLN A 27 4.84 4.12 -3.00
CA GLN A 27 5.74 3.92 -1.88
C GLN A 27 5.27 2.84 -0.88
N TYR A 28 4.38 1.91 -1.29
CA TYR A 28 4.01 0.77 -0.45
C TYR A 28 5.22 -0.09 -0.05
N ILE A 29 6.29 -0.10 -0.87
CA ILE A 29 7.54 -0.80 -0.54
C ILE A 29 8.21 -0.23 0.72
N MET A 30 7.93 1.03 1.08
CA MET A 30 8.36 1.67 2.32
C MET A 30 7.33 1.53 3.44
N ASN A 31 6.15 1.00 3.15
CA ASN A 31 5.06 0.84 4.10
C ASN A 31 4.21 -0.40 3.80
N MET A 32 4.81 -1.59 3.93
CA MET A 32 4.12 -2.86 3.69
C MET A 32 2.93 -3.09 4.64
N TYR A 33 2.93 -2.44 5.80
CA TYR A 33 1.81 -2.48 6.73
C TYR A 33 0.50 -1.99 6.10
N LEU A 34 0.57 -1.02 5.19
CA LEU A 34 -0.60 -0.52 4.45
C LEU A 34 -1.26 -1.60 3.57
N ILE A 35 -0.46 -2.55 3.08
CA ILE A 35 -0.90 -3.63 2.19
C ILE A 35 -1.24 -4.89 2.99
N ASN A 36 -0.49 -5.20 4.05
CA ASN A 36 -0.66 -6.43 4.81
C ASN A 36 -0.69 -6.17 6.33
N PRO A 37 -1.83 -6.43 7.01
CA PRO A 37 -1.96 -6.19 8.45
C PRO A 37 -1.01 -7.06 9.31
N ALA A 38 -0.50 -8.17 8.79
CA ALA A 38 0.44 -9.03 9.51
C ALA A 38 1.83 -8.39 9.71
N VAL A 39 2.10 -7.25 9.07
CA VAL A 39 3.34 -6.47 9.26
C VAL A 39 3.31 -5.62 10.53
N ALA A 40 2.13 -5.40 11.14
CA ALA A 40 2.00 -4.56 12.33
C ALA A 40 2.88 -5.07 13.48
N GLY A 41 3.76 -4.21 14.01
CA GLY A 41 4.66 -4.54 15.12
C GLY A 41 5.87 -5.41 14.76
N ILE A 42 6.20 -5.53 13.47
CA ILE A 42 7.36 -6.29 12.99
C ILE A 42 8.68 -5.69 13.52
N GLU A 43 8.72 -4.37 13.69
CA GLU A 43 9.87 -3.63 14.16
C GLU A 43 10.02 -3.61 15.69
N ASN A 44 11.17 -3.15 16.17
CA ASN A 44 11.43 -2.97 17.61
C ASN A 44 10.97 -1.61 18.14
N TYR A 45 10.46 -0.76 17.27
CA TYR A 45 10.07 0.62 17.56
C TYR A 45 8.64 0.88 17.06
N THR A 46 8.11 2.05 17.41
CA THR A 46 6.85 2.52 16.84
C THR A 46 7.14 3.18 15.49
N ASP A 47 6.61 2.60 14.43
CA ASP A 47 6.73 3.13 13.06
C ASP A 47 5.49 3.99 12.74
N VAL A 48 5.69 5.28 12.50
CA VAL A 48 4.66 6.22 12.08
C VAL A 48 4.98 6.70 10.69
N LYS A 49 4.08 6.50 9.73
CA LYS A 49 4.26 6.99 8.36
C LYS A 49 3.11 7.88 7.93
N LEU A 50 3.45 9.00 7.33
CA LEU A 50 2.54 9.95 6.70
C LEU A 50 2.85 10.00 5.21
N SER A 51 1.85 9.93 4.36
CA SER A 51 2.04 10.08 2.92
C SER A 51 0.96 10.97 2.31
N HIS A 52 1.40 11.70 1.30
CA HIS A 52 0.53 12.53 0.46
C HIS A 52 0.86 12.25 -1.00
N ARG A 53 -0.17 11.83 -1.75
CA ARG A 53 -0.07 11.45 -3.16
C ARG A 53 -1.02 12.29 -4.00
N MET A 54 -0.49 12.95 -5.01
CA MET A 54 -1.21 13.70 -6.03
C MET A 54 -1.10 12.96 -7.35
N GLN A 55 -2.18 12.30 -7.79
CA GLN A 55 -2.20 11.59 -9.06
C GLN A 55 -2.53 12.53 -10.21
N TRP A 56 -1.94 12.26 -11.38
CA TRP A 56 -2.24 12.93 -12.65
C TRP A 56 -2.30 14.45 -12.55
N VAL A 57 -1.25 15.04 -11.99
CA VAL A 57 -1.14 16.49 -11.76
C VAL A 57 -1.42 17.25 -13.05
N GLY A 58 -2.27 18.26 -12.97
CA GLY A 58 -2.73 19.08 -14.10
C GLY A 58 -4.14 18.74 -14.58
N LEU A 59 -4.70 17.61 -14.18
CA LEU A 59 -6.10 17.29 -14.43
C LEU A 59 -7.00 17.89 -13.33
N GLN A 60 -8.13 18.41 -13.73
CA GLN A 60 -9.14 18.89 -12.80
C GLN A 60 -9.73 17.69 -12.03
N ASP A 61 -9.96 17.86 -10.72
CA ASP A 61 -10.52 16.83 -9.82
C ASP A 61 -9.75 15.48 -9.82
N ALA A 62 -8.45 15.53 -10.13
CA ALA A 62 -7.57 14.37 -10.10
C ALA A 62 -7.47 13.79 -8.68
N PRO A 63 -7.19 12.47 -8.55
CA PRO A 63 -7.13 11.82 -7.24
C PRO A 63 -6.04 12.38 -6.33
N VAL A 64 -6.40 12.65 -5.09
CA VAL A 64 -5.47 13.05 -4.02
C VAL A 64 -5.68 12.12 -2.84
N THR A 65 -4.63 11.38 -2.48
CA THR A 65 -4.67 10.43 -1.38
C THR A 65 -3.72 10.86 -0.28
N THR A 66 -4.22 10.94 0.94
CA THR A 66 -3.40 11.18 2.14
C THR A 66 -3.65 10.05 3.13
N TYR A 67 -2.58 9.48 3.69
CA TYR A 67 -2.72 8.48 4.73
C TYR A 67 -1.71 8.68 5.86
N ALA A 68 -2.12 8.17 7.02
CA ALA A 68 -1.28 8.03 8.20
C ALA A 68 -1.35 6.58 8.66
N THR A 69 -0.21 5.97 8.93
CA THR A 69 -0.11 4.65 9.55
C THR A 69 0.75 4.74 10.80
N LEU A 70 0.37 3.97 11.81
CA LEU A 70 1.14 3.78 13.03
C LEU A 70 1.09 2.31 13.39
N HIS A 71 2.24 1.69 13.66
CA HIS A 71 2.26 0.36 14.26
C HIS A 71 3.43 0.21 15.23
N ALA A 72 3.24 -0.66 16.24
CA ALA A 72 4.21 -0.90 17.27
C ALA A 72 4.12 -2.33 17.81
N PRO A 73 5.24 -2.94 18.26
CA PRO A 73 5.22 -4.19 18.97
C PRO A 73 4.69 -3.99 20.41
N LEU A 74 3.99 -4.99 20.93
CA LEU A 74 3.59 -5.08 22.32
C LEU A 74 4.41 -6.16 23.04
N LYS A 75 4.92 -5.85 24.24
CA LYS A 75 5.61 -6.81 25.12
C LYS A 75 6.71 -7.61 24.42
N LYS A 76 7.52 -6.95 23.61
CA LYS A 76 8.66 -7.59 22.96
C LYS A 76 9.77 -7.79 23.97
N SER A 77 10.08 -9.05 24.31
CA SER A 77 11.11 -9.40 25.31
C SER A 77 12.55 -9.20 24.82
N ASP A 78 12.73 -9.02 23.51
CA ASP A 78 14.04 -8.87 22.87
C ASP A 78 14.64 -7.48 23.03
N TYR A 79 13.86 -6.52 23.55
CA TYR A 79 14.28 -5.12 23.70
C TYR A 79 15.58 -4.96 24.48
N ASP A 80 15.79 -5.81 25.49
CA ASP A 80 16.97 -5.73 26.37
C ASP A 80 18.18 -6.50 25.83
N ARG A 81 17.98 -7.49 24.98
CA ARG A 81 19.07 -8.31 24.42
C ARG A 81 19.77 -7.67 23.23
N GLU A 82 19.04 -6.97 22.42
CA GLU A 82 19.57 -6.39 21.18
C GLU A 82 20.29 -5.05 21.39
N THR A 83 20.04 -4.37 22.51
CA THR A 83 20.67 -3.07 22.81
C THR A 83 22.05 -3.15 23.43
N ALA A 84 22.44 -4.32 23.95
CA ALA A 84 23.66 -4.43 24.78
C ALA A 84 24.95 -4.69 24.00
N THR A 85 24.89 -5.13 22.73
CA THR A 85 26.07 -5.65 22.04
C THR A 85 26.35 -5.02 20.67
N SER A 86 25.53 -4.10 20.20
CA SER A 86 25.61 -3.63 18.83
C SER A 86 26.29 -2.27 18.69
N PHE A 87 27.60 -2.25 18.76
CA PHE A 87 28.41 -1.13 18.33
C PHE A 87 28.73 -1.27 16.85
N HIS A 88 28.05 -0.47 16.00
CA HIS A 88 28.53 -0.27 14.64
C HIS A 88 29.67 0.74 14.62
N ALA A 89 30.76 0.37 14.00
CA ALA A 89 31.80 1.35 13.69
C ALA A 89 31.20 2.45 12.80
N ARG A 90 31.57 3.71 13.06
CA ARG A 90 31.15 4.82 12.18
C ARG A 90 31.53 4.50 10.73
N GLY A 91 30.58 4.59 9.81
CA GLY A 91 30.78 4.31 8.39
C GLY A 91 30.60 2.85 7.98
N ALA A 92 30.31 1.94 8.92
CA ALA A 92 29.92 0.57 8.56
C ALA A 92 28.44 0.50 8.17
N ASN A 93 28.14 -0.38 7.20
CA ASN A 93 26.76 -0.65 6.83
C ASN A 93 26.05 -1.41 7.96
N PRO A 94 25.01 -0.85 8.60
CA PRO A 94 24.31 -1.53 9.70
C PRO A 94 23.58 -2.80 9.26
N ARG A 95 23.37 -2.98 7.96
CA ARG A 95 22.79 -4.19 7.36
C ARG A 95 23.76 -4.93 6.46
N GLY A 96 25.05 -4.92 6.82
CA GLY A 96 26.10 -5.67 6.15
C GLY A 96 26.03 -7.18 6.42
N GLN A 97 27.09 -7.89 6.06
CA GLN A 97 27.14 -9.36 6.14
C GLN A 97 26.98 -9.87 7.59
N ALA A 98 27.57 -9.20 8.58
CA ALA A 98 27.44 -9.54 9.99
C ALA A 98 25.98 -9.57 10.46
N TYR A 99 25.17 -8.62 10.02
CA TYR A 99 23.73 -8.59 10.30
C TYR A 99 23.02 -9.86 9.84
N TRP A 100 23.36 -10.39 8.67
CA TRP A 100 22.74 -11.61 8.14
C TRP A 100 23.22 -12.88 8.83
N GLU A 101 24.46 -12.88 9.29
CA GLU A 101 25.04 -13.99 10.03
C GLU A 101 24.44 -14.11 11.43
N ASP A 102 24.27 -12.99 12.12
CA ASP A 102 23.83 -12.91 13.52
C ASP A 102 22.31 -12.82 13.68
N TYR A 103 21.58 -12.60 12.58
CA TYR A 103 20.12 -12.49 12.63
C TYR A 103 19.47 -13.73 13.21
N THR A 104 18.56 -13.52 14.16
CA THR A 104 17.71 -14.57 14.74
C THR A 104 16.23 -14.20 14.58
N ALA A 105 15.39 -15.22 14.48
CA ALA A 105 13.94 -15.01 14.46
C ALA A 105 13.49 -14.35 15.77
N ALA A 106 12.53 -13.43 15.67
CA ALA A 106 11.98 -12.76 16.84
C ALA A 106 11.33 -13.74 17.81
N ALA A 107 11.48 -13.50 19.12
CA ALA A 107 10.65 -14.13 20.11
C ALA A 107 9.15 -13.84 19.84
N PRO A 108 8.24 -14.75 20.25
CA PRO A 108 6.82 -14.52 20.06
C PRO A 108 6.37 -13.19 20.67
N HIS A 109 5.74 -12.34 19.87
CA HIS A 109 5.26 -11.04 20.31
C HIS A 109 4.01 -10.62 19.55
N GLN A 110 3.34 -9.61 20.08
CA GLN A 110 2.13 -9.03 19.52
C GLN A 110 2.46 -7.69 18.88
N GLY A 111 1.74 -7.35 17.81
CA GLY A 111 1.78 -6.05 17.16
C GLY A 111 0.40 -5.41 17.15
N ILE A 112 0.37 -4.10 17.32
CA ILE A 112 -0.83 -3.28 17.13
C ILE A 112 -0.57 -2.21 16.10
N GLY A 113 -1.63 -1.75 15.47
CA GLY A 113 -1.51 -0.67 14.50
C GLY A 113 -2.80 0.10 14.26
N LEU A 114 -2.63 1.26 13.69
CA LEU A 114 -3.71 2.17 13.28
C LEU A 114 -3.41 2.65 11.87
N THR A 115 -4.41 2.66 11.02
CA THR A 115 -4.37 3.25 9.68
C THR A 115 -5.51 4.24 9.52
N ILE A 116 -5.20 5.44 9.07
CA ILE A 116 -6.17 6.46 8.68
C ILE A 116 -5.87 6.85 7.23
N LEU A 117 -6.88 6.90 6.39
CA LEU A 117 -6.75 7.19 4.98
C LEU A 117 -7.87 8.12 4.52
N ASN A 118 -7.51 9.10 3.71
CA ASN A 118 -8.46 9.96 3.01
C ASN A 118 -8.08 10.03 1.53
N ASP A 119 -9.02 9.69 0.67
CA ASP A 119 -8.85 9.67 -0.78
C ASP A 119 -9.97 10.45 -1.44
N ILE A 120 -9.60 11.50 -2.16
CA ILE A 120 -10.53 12.39 -2.84
C ILE A 120 -10.33 12.22 -4.33
N THR A 121 -11.36 11.81 -5.05
CA THR A 121 -11.36 11.62 -6.51
C THR A 121 -12.60 12.27 -7.09
N GLY A 122 -12.45 13.44 -7.67
CA GLY A 122 -13.57 14.22 -8.22
C GLY A 122 -14.64 14.52 -7.15
N PRO A 123 -15.89 14.07 -7.37
CA PRO A 123 -16.98 14.25 -6.40
C PRO A 123 -16.96 13.23 -5.25
N LEU A 124 -16.16 12.17 -5.36
CA LEU A 124 -16.08 11.10 -4.37
C LEU A 124 -14.98 11.39 -3.34
N ASN A 125 -15.32 11.24 -2.07
CA ASN A 125 -14.36 11.20 -0.98
C ASN A 125 -14.51 9.89 -0.20
N ARG A 126 -13.41 9.22 0.01
CA ARG A 126 -13.32 8.00 0.81
C ARG A 126 -12.43 8.27 2.01
N PHE A 127 -13.02 8.28 3.19
CA PHE A 127 -12.31 8.26 4.47
C PHE A 127 -12.35 6.86 5.05
N ALA A 128 -11.23 6.37 5.59
CA ALA A 128 -11.17 5.06 6.23
C ALA A 128 -10.28 5.10 7.47
N ALA A 129 -10.68 4.34 8.50
CA ALA A 129 -9.93 4.18 9.73
C ALA A 129 -9.96 2.71 10.16
N TYR A 130 -8.79 2.12 10.44
CA TYR A 130 -8.63 0.71 10.80
C TYR A 130 -7.74 0.57 12.03
N GLY A 131 -8.16 -0.28 12.97
CA GLY A 131 -7.33 -0.83 14.02
C GLY A 131 -6.81 -2.21 13.60
N THR A 132 -5.56 -2.51 13.91
CA THR A 132 -4.89 -3.76 13.52
C THR A 132 -4.31 -4.46 14.74
N TYR A 133 -4.39 -5.78 14.73
CA TYR A 133 -3.67 -6.66 15.64
C TYR A 133 -2.91 -7.72 14.85
N ALA A 134 -1.67 -7.97 15.22
CA ALA A 134 -0.84 -9.02 14.63
C ALA A 134 -0.14 -9.86 15.71
N TYR A 135 0.18 -11.09 15.36
CA TYR A 135 0.96 -12.00 16.20
C TYR A 135 2.11 -12.59 15.41
N HIS A 136 3.33 -12.43 15.93
CA HIS A 136 4.57 -12.85 15.33
C HIS A 136 5.20 -13.98 16.14
N PHE A 137 5.80 -14.97 15.47
CA PHE A 137 6.55 -16.04 16.11
C PHE A 137 7.59 -16.63 15.16
N GLY A 138 8.67 -17.13 15.72
CA GLY A 138 9.71 -17.85 14.97
C GLY A 138 9.24 -19.25 14.59
N ILE A 139 9.41 -19.61 13.33
CA ILE A 139 9.16 -20.98 12.82
C ILE A 139 10.47 -21.74 12.52
N ALA A 140 11.57 -21.00 12.39
CA ALA A 140 12.92 -21.50 12.20
C ALA A 140 13.91 -20.51 12.82
N PRO A 141 15.18 -20.88 13.04
CA PRO A 141 16.17 -20.02 13.72
C PRO A 141 16.31 -18.60 13.12
N LYS A 142 16.10 -18.46 11.81
CA LYS A 142 16.20 -17.18 11.08
C LYS A 142 14.91 -16.78 10.36
N THR A 143 13.79 -17.45 10.64
CA THR A 143 12.54 -17.20 9.89
C THR A 143 11.39 -17.03 10.88
N SER A 144 10.66 -15.96 10.70
CA SER A 144 9.45 -15.65 11.46
C SER A 144 8.22 -15.68 10.57
N LEU A 145 7.10 -16.03 11.16
CA LEU A 145 5.78 -15.98 10.56
C LEU A 145 4.89 -15.07 11.40
N SER A 146 4.04 -14.30 10.75
CA SER A 146 3.03 -13.51 11.44
C SER A 146 1.66 -13.62 10.78
N PHE A 147 0.63 -13.46 11.61
CA PHE A 147 -0.76 -13.34 11.22
C PHE A 147 -1.28 -11.99 11.67
N GLY A 148 -2.05 -11.32 10.82
CA GLY A 148 -2.64 -10.03 11.14
C GLY A 148 -4.10 -9.94 10.76
N LEU A 149 -4.86 -9.25 11.60
CA LEU A 149 -6.25 -8.92 11.38
C LEU A 149 -6.42 -7.41 11.55
N SER A 150 -7.15 -6.79 10.64
CA SER A 150 -7.50 -5.37 10.70
C SER A 150 -9.01 -5.22 10.60
N ALA A 151 -9.58 -4.41 11.47
CA ALA A 151 -11.00 -4.08 11.46
C ALA A 151 -11.19 -2.57 11.56
N GLY A 152 -12.19 -2.05 10.85
CA GLY A 152 -12.42 -0.62 10.83
C GLY A 152 -13.67 -0.23 10.06
N VAL A 153 -13.70 1.03 9.69
CA VAL A 153 -14.82 1.63 8.96
C VAL A 153 -14.31 2.40 7.75
N THR A 154 -15.09 2.34 6.68
CA THR A 154 -14.90 3.17 5.48
C THR A 154 -16.14 4.03 5.31
N GLN A 155 -15.97 5.34 5.26
CA GLN A 155 -17.00 6.30 4.88
C GLN A 155 -16.80 6.70 3.44
N LEU A 156 -17.84 6.53 2.64
CA LEU A 156 -17.92 7.02 1.27
C LEU A 156 -18.84 8.22 1.22
N SER A 157 -18.32 9.32 0.71
CA SER A 157 -19.05 10.59 0.57
C SER A 157 -19.11 10.99 -0.89
N LEU A 158 -20.29 11.32 -1.37
CA LEU A 158 -20.52 11.85 -2.72
C LEU A 158 -20.99 13.28 -2.64
N ASN A 159 -20.26 14.19 -3.23
CA ASN A 159 -20.68 15.59 -3.37
C ASN A 159 -21.49 15.75 -4.66
N ALA A 160 -22.80 15.70 -4.56
CA ALA A 160 -23.71 15.79 -5.70
C ALA A 160 -23.67 17.16 -6.39
N SER A 161 -23.26 18.23 -5.70
CA SER A 161 -23.16 19.58 -6.29
C SER A 161 -22.04 19.71 -7.33
N LYS A 162 -21.09 18.77 -7.35
CA LYS A 162 -20.03 18.67 -8.35
C LYS A 162 -20.45 17.85 -9.58
N LEU A 163 -21.64 17.26 -9.58
CA LEU A 163 -22.12 16.42 -10.66
C LEU A 163 -22.99 17.24 -11.64
N ASN A 164 -22.71 17.11 -12.93
CA ASN A 164 -23.55 17.62 -13.98
C ASN A 164 -24.37 16.46 -14.56
N PHE A 165 -25.66 16.46 -14.28
CA PHE A 165 -26.58 15.44 -14.81
C PHE A 165 -27.13 15.85 -16.17
N ALA A 166 -27.19 14.89 -17.09
CA ALA A 166 -27.83 15.10 -18.40
C ALA A 166 -29.36 15.25 -18.27
N THR A 167 -29.94 14.72 -17.20
CA THR A 167 -31.36 14.85 -16.84
C THR A 167 -31.47 15.48 -15.46
N SER A 168 -32.49 16.32 -15.26
CA SER A 168 -32.65 17.08 -13.99
C SER A 168 -32.83 16.23 -12.72
N VAL A 169 -33.14 14.95 -12.85
CA VAL A 169 -33.26 13.98 -11.74
C VAL A 169 -32.64 12.67 -12.18
N ASP A 170 -31.51 12.31 -11.58
CA ASP A 170 -30.89 10.98 -11.75
C ASP A 170 -31.39 10.07 -10.61
N PRO A 171 -32.06 8.92 -10.93
CA PRO A 171 -32.54 7.98 -9.89
C PRO A 171 -31.42 7.39 -9.04
N ALA A 172 -30.16 7.40 -9.52
CA ALA A 172 -29.00 6.89 -8.78
C ALA A 172 -28.52 7.85 -7.67
N VAL A 173 -28.94 9.11 -7.71
CA VAL A 173 -28.53 10.15 -6.79
C VAL A 173 -29.75 10.89 -6.27
N ASN A 174 -30.28 10.45 -5.15
CA ASN A 174 -31.41 11.10 -4.48
C ASN A 174 -30.91 12.25 -3.60
N GLY A 175 -30.96 13.47 -4.09
CA GLY A 175 -30.74 14.66 -3.28
C GLY A 175 -29.67 15.61 -3.81
N THR A 176 -29.68 16.80 -3.24
CA THR A 176 -28.66 17.85 -3.44
C THR A 176 -27.78 17.91 -2.20
N GLY A 177 -26.46 18.01 -2.38
CA GLY A 177 -25.52 18.13 -1.27
C GLY A 177 -24.57 16.96 -1.10
N ILE A 178 -24.08 16.71 0.12
CA ILE A 178 -23.13 15.66 0.43
C ILE A 178 -23.87 14.46 1.00
N MET A 179 -23.74 13.31 0.33
CA MET A 179 -24.30 12.03 0.77
C MET A 179 -23.19 11.15 1.35
N ASN A 180 -23.42 10.60 2.53
CA ASN A 180 -22.47 9.80 3.27
C ASN A 180 -22.97 8.37 3.46
N ARG A 181 -22.08 7.39 3.28
CA ARG A 181 -22.34 5.97 3.58
C ARG A 181 -21.19 5.41 4.39
N LEU A 182 -21.47 4.97 5.60
CA LEU A 182 -20.49 4.29 6.48
C LEU A 182 -20.60 2.79 6.31
N LYS A 183 -19.47 2.12 6.13
CA LYS A 183 -19.36 0.69 5.89
C LYS A 183 -18.29 0.08 6.80
N PRO A 184 -18.58 -1.03 7.51
CA PRO A 184 -17.55 -1.80 8.21
C PRO A 184 -16.61 -2.45 7.18
N ASP A 185 -15.35 -2.60 7.54
CA ASP A 185 -14.33 -3.22 6.69
C ASP A 185 -13.40 -4.09 7.54
N ILE A 186 -13.06 -5.26 7.01
CA ILE A 186 -12.18 -6.23 7.64
C ILE A 186 -11.10 -6.63 6.63
N SER A 187 -9.87 -6.76 7.12
CA SER A 187 -8.74 -7.24 6.34
C SER A 187 -7.95 -8.26 7.14
N ALA A 188 -7.36 -9.24 6.47
CA ALA A 188 -6.53 -10.25 7.09
C ALA A 188 -5.26 -10.47 6.26
N GLY A 189 -4.19 -10.96 6.91
CA GLY A 189 -2.97 -11.26 6.20
C GLY A 189 -2.07 -12.23 6.94
N VAL A 190 -1.13 -12.76 6.18
CA VAL A 190 -0.04 -13.62 6.65
C VAL A 190 1.25 -13.07 6.08
N TRP A 191 2.32 -13.07 6.88
CA TRP A 191 3.62 -12.55 6.50
C TRP A 191 4.74 -13.45 6.99
N LEU A 192 5.54 -13.94 6.06
CA LEU A 192 6.76 -14.70 6.30
C LEU A 192 7.94 -13.78 6.09
N TYR A 193 8.89 -13.74 7.04
CA TYR A 193 10.03 -12.83 6.93
C TYR A 193 11.30 -13.39 7.60
N SER A 194 12.42 -12.94 7.07
CA SER A 194 13.76 -13.23 7.56
C SER A 194 14.62 -11.97 7.40
N SER A 195 15.93 -12.06 7.64
CA SER A 195 16.87 -10.96 7.41
C SER A 195 16.99 -10.54 5.95
N ASN A 196 16.76 -11.46 5.02
CA ASN A 196 17.08 -11.27 3.61
C ASN A 196 15.92 -11.61 2.65
N TYR A 197 14.76 -12.08 3.13
CA TYR A 197 13.60 -12.31 2.29
C TYR A 197 12.30 -12.09 3.04
N PHE A 198 11.27 -11.83 2.29
CA PHE A 198 9.89 -11.82 2.77
C PHE A 198 8.94 -12.39 1.71
N ALA A 199 7.82 -12.91 2.18
CA ALA A 199 6.67 -13.24 1.36
C ALA A 199 5.39 -13.04 2.17
N GLY A 200 4.34 -12.58 1.54
CA GLY A 200 3.07 -12.35 2.23
C GLY A 200 1.87 -12.45 1.31
N ILE A 201 0.77 -12.76 1.94
CA ILE A 201 -0.56 -12.70 1.32
C ILE A 201 -1.49 -11.92 2.23
N SER A 202 -2.30 -11.06 1.66
CA SER A 202 -3.35 -10.35 2.39
C SER A 202 -4.61 -10.20 1.56
N VAL A 203 -5.72 -10.14 2.25
CA VAL A 203 -7.03 -9.85 1.66
C VAL A 203 -7.61 -8.66 2.42
N GLN A 204 -7.92 -7.61 1.69
CA GLN A 204 -8.58 -6.42 2.20
C GLN A 204 -10.00 -6.33 1.67
N GLN A 205 -10.90 -5.68 2.43
CA GLN A 205 -12.32 -5.63 2.11
C GLN A 205 -12.96 -7.03 1.97
N ILE A 206 -12.69 -7.88 2.97
CA ILE A 206 -13.16 -9.28 2.97
C ILE A 206 -14.69 -9.34 2.91
N VAL A 207 -15.39 -8.36 3.49
CA VAL A 207 -16.85 -8.31 3.48
C VAL A 207 -17.32 -7.52 2.26
N PRO A 208 -17.82 -8.17 1.21
CA PRO A 208 -18.36 -7.47 0.05
C PRO A 208 -19.59 -6.66 0.46
N GLN A 209 -19.64 -5.40 0.06
CA GLN A 209 -20.75 -4.52 0.41
C GLN A 209 -21.25 -3.76 -0.80
N GLN A 210 -22.56 -3.63 -0.89
CA GLN A 210 -23.19 -2.79 -1.90
C GLN A 210 -22.96 -1.31 -1.53
N VAL A 211 -22.55 -0.53 -2.52
CA VAL A 211 -22.41 0.93 -2.40
C VAL A 211 -23.51 1.56 -3.22
N SER A 212 -24.43 2.21 -2.54
CA SER A 212 -25.47 3.02 -3.18
C SER A 212 -25.63 4.32 -2.40
N PHE A 213 -25.82 5.39 -3.15
CA PHE A 213 -26.21 6.69 -2.62
C PHE A 213 -27.70 6.96 -2.79
N SER A 214 -28.47 6.05 -3.42
CA SER A 214 -29.91 6.08 -3.55
C SER A 214 -30.56 4.99 -2.70
N ASP A 215 -31.76 5.25 -2.20
CA ASP A 215 -32.59 4.24 -1.53
C ASP A 215 -33.40 3.41 -2.53
N ASN A 216 -33.28 3.70 -3.83
CA ASN A 216 -33.99 3.00 -4.89
C ASN A 216 -33.28 1.71 -5.28
N THR A 217 -33.90 0.57 -5.04
CA THR A 217 -33.36 -0.78 -5.21
C THR A 217 -33.03 -1.15 -6.67
N VAL A 218 -33.60 -0.45 -7.65
CA VAL A 218 -33.39 -0.73 -9.08
C VAL A 218 -32.04 -0.21 -9.58
N ALA A 219 -31.52 0.87 -9.00
CA ALA A 219 -30.23 1.48 -9.38
C ALA A 219 -29.00 0.76 -8.76
N LEU A 220 -29.21 -0.24 -7.90
CA LEU A 220 -28.23 -0.77 -6.96
C LEU A 220 -27.39 -1.95 -7.46
N GLN A 221 -27.64 -2.46 -8.65
CA GLN A 221 -27.07 -3.78 -9.02
C GLN A 221 -25.56 -3.75 -9.32
N ASN A 222 -24.92 -2.60 -9.47
CA ASN A 222 -23.55 -2.53 -10.03
C ASN A 222 -22.45 -1.95 -9.12
N GLY A 223 -22.77 -1.33 -8.00
CA GLY A 223 -21.76 -0.78 -7.08
C GLY A 223 -21.46 -1.70 -5.91
N LYS A 224 -20.39 -2.50 -5.99
CA LYS A 224 -19.96 -3.38 -4.89
C LYS A 224 -18.50 -3.08 -4.50
N LEU A 225 -18.25 -2.96 -3.20
CA LEU A 225 -16.89 -3.11 -2.69
C LEU A 225 -16.53 -4.59 -2.79
N VAL A 226 -15.43 -4.90 -3.44
CA VAL A 226 -14.98 -6.27 -3.68
C VAL A 226 -13.68 -6.53 -2.94
N PRO A 227 -13.39 -7.77 -2.54
CA PRO A 227 -12.12 -8.13 -1.91
C PRO A 227 -10.93 -7.82 -2.81
N HIS A 228 -9.89 -7.26 -2.21
CA HIS A 228 -8.60 -7.00 -2.82
C HIS A 228 -7.57 -7.97 -2.24
N THR A 229 -7.08 -8.88 -3.06
CA THR A 229 -6.02 -9.83 -2.66
C THR A 229 -4.68 -9.34 -3.15
N PHE A 230 -3.70 -9.31 -2.25
CA PHE A 230 -2.31 -8.96 -2.52
C PHE A 230 -1.42 -10.15 -2.18
N VAL A 231 -0.51 -10.48 -3.08
CA VAL A 231 0.56 -11.44 -2.84
C VAL A 231 1.87 -10.71 -3.11
N THR A 232 2.73 -10.66 -2.12
CA THR A 232 3.99 -9.92 -2.19
C THR A 232 5.16 -10.83 -1.86
N ALA A 233 6.27 -10.63 -2.55
CA ALA A 233 7.53 -11.30 -2.22
C ALA A 233 8.70 -10.41 -2.60
N GLY A 234 9.80 -10.55 -1.89
CA GLY A 234 11.04 -9.85 -2.17
C GLY A 234 12.20 -10.46 -1.42
N PHE A 235 13.39 -10.12 -1.85
CA PHE A 235 14.60 -10.52 -1.16
C PHE A 235 15.66 -9.44 -1.25
N ARG A 236 16.50 -9.37 -0.24
CA ARG A 236 17.65 -8.48 -0.20
C ARG A 236 18.91 -9.28 -0.55
N THR A 237 19.71 -8.75 -1.44
CA THR A 237 21.06 -9.25 -1.74
C THR A 237 22.06 -8.12 -1.60
N GLN A 238 23.24 -8.40 -1.06
CA GLN A 238 24.34 -7.47 -1.06
C GLN A 238 25.08 -7.53 -2.40
N LEU A 239 25.30 -6.35 -2.98
CA LEU A 239 26.19 -6.21 -4.16
C LEU A 239 27.64 -5.99 -3.72
N ASN A 240 27.85 -5.29 -2.62
CA ASN A 240 29.12 -5.11 -1.91
C ASN A 240 28.83 -4.77 -0.44
N GLU A 241 29.86 -4.49 0.37
CA GLU A 241 29.70 -4.19 1.79
C GLU A 241 28.77 -2.99 2.08
N ASP A 242 28.70 -2.02 1.18
CA ASP A 242 27.96 -0.78 1.36
C ASP A 242 26.62 -0.75 0.64
N VAL A 243 26.45 -1.52 -0.42
CA VAL A 243 25.29 -1.45 -1.30
C VAL A 243 24.51 -2.74 -1.26
N SER A 244 23.25 -2.64 -0.95
CA SER A 244 22.29 -3.74 -1.09
C SER A 244 21.25 -3.46 -2.16
N MET A 245 20.74 -4.52 -2.78
CA MET A 245 19.65 -4.50 -3.76
C MET A 245 18.47 -5.30 -3.21
N LEU A 246 17.27 -4.75 -3.33
CA LEU A 246 16.01 -5.37 -2.91
C LEU A 246 15.05 -5.43 -4.11
N PRO A 247 15.09 -6.49 -4.94
CA PRO A 247 14.02 -6.77 -5.87
C PRO A 247 12.79 -7.29 -5.15
N SER A 248 11.61 -6.88 -5.61
CA SER A 248 10.33 -7.34 -5.07
C SER A 248 9.24 -7.36 -6.13
N VAL A 249 8.23 -8.18 -5.90
CA VAL A 249 7.06 -8.29 -6.76
C VAL A 249 5.79 -8.27 -5.92
N MET A 250 4.75 -7.63 -6.45
CA MET A 250 3.41 -7.68 -5.89
C MET A 250 2.41 -8.06 -6.97
N PHE A 251 1.61 -9.06 -6.69
CA PHE A 251 0.42 -9.41 -7.47
C PHE A 251 -0.80 -8.88 -6.76
N ARG A 252 -1.67 -8.22 -7.51
CA ARG A 252 -2.93 -7.67 -7.03
C ARG A 252 -4.08 -8.25 -7.82
N TYR A 253 -4.98 -8.95 -7.13
CA TYR A 253 -6.17 -9.53 -7.71
C TYR A 253 -7.43 -8.86 -7.15
N ILE A 254 -8.24 -8.31 -8.05
CA ILE A 254 -9.50 -7.62 -7.77
C ILE A 254 -10.49 -8.05 -8.84
N ASN A 255 -11.46 -8.89 -8.49
CA ASN A 255 -12.47 -9.34 -9.46
C ASN A 255 -13.46 -8.20 -9.77
N PRO A 256 -13.76 -7.86 -11.04
CA PRO A 256 -13.41 -8.55 -12.30
C PRO A 256 -12.20 -7.92 -13.03
N LEU A 257 -11.36 -7.14 -12.37
CA LEU A 257 -10.23 -6.50 -13.02
C LEU A 257 -9.14 -7.51 -13.42
N PRO A 258 -8.35 -7.20 -14.45
CA PRO A 258 -7.19 -8.02 -14.78
C PRO A 258 -6.17 -8.04 -13.63
N LEU A 259 -5.36 -9.09 -13.58
CA LEU A 259 -4.30 -9.22 -12.58
C LEU A 259 -3.29 -8.08 -12.71
N GLY A 260 -3.16 -7.29 -11.65
CA GLY A 260 -2.11 -6.28 -11.52
C GLY A 260 -0.79 -6.93 -11.09
N VAL A 261 0.29 -6.53 -11.71
CA VAL A 261 1.65 -6.98 -11.39
C VAL A 261 2.55 -5.76 -11.24
N ASP A 262 3.14 -5.60 -10.07
CA ASP A 262 4.10 -4.55 -9.77
C ASP A 262 5.46 -5.20 -9.53
N VAL A 263 6.48 -4.81 -10.28
CA VAL A 263 7.86 -5.26 -10.10
C VAL A 263 8.69 -4.07 -9.66
N ASN A 264 9.44 -4.23 -8.58
CA ASN A 264 10.25 -3.16 -8.02
C ASN A 264 11.67 -3.61 -7.82
N VAL A 265 12.58 -2.66 -7.91
CA VAL A 265 13.96 -2.81 -7.45
C VAL A 265 14.35 -1.57 -6.65
N LYS A 266 14.91 -1.79 -5.46
CA LYS A 266 15.45 -0.74 -4.59
C LYS A 266 16.92 -1.00 -4.35
N PHE A 267 17.76 0.00 -4.56
CA PHE A 267 19.18 0.02 -4.18
C PHE A 267 19.33 0.89 -2.96
N GLN A 268 20.10 0.44 -2.01
CA GLN A 268 20.30 1.12 -0.74
C GLN A 268 21.77 1.18 -0.40
N TYR A 269 22.26 2.39 -0.09
CA TYR A 269 23.64 2.65 0.30
C TYR A 269 23.71 2.87 1.79
N GLN A 270 24.40 2.00 2.52
CA GLN A 270 24.66 2.05 3.99
C GLN A 270 23.41 2.32 4.84
N ASP A 271 22.21 1.93 4.39
CA ASP A 271 20.93 2.30 5.01
C ASP A 271 20.67 3.82 5.15
N ILE A 272 21.47 4.66 4.52
CA ILE A 272 21.38 6.14 4.61
C ILE A 272 20.50 6.69 3.48
N VAL A 273 20.82 6.31 2.24
CA VAL A 273 20.08 6.76 1.06
C VAL A 273 19.70 5.57 0.20
N TRP A 274 18.61 5.72 -0.51
CA TRP A 274 18.15 4.69 -1.42
C TRP A 274 17.51 5.28 -2.68
N ALA A 275 17.59 4.53 -3.75
CA ALA A 275 16.92 4.79 -5.00
C ALA A 275 16.20 3.54 -5.48
N GLY A 276 15.09 3.70 -6.16
CA GLY A 276 14.32 2.56 -6.66
C GLY A 276 13.59 2.89 -7.96
N ALA A 277 13.23 1.83 -8.64
CA ALA A 277 12.36 1.88 -9.80
C ALA A 277 11.25 0.85 -9.67
N SER A 278 10.09 1.17 -10.18
CA SER A 278 8.93 0.30 -10.23
C SER A 278 8.37 0.25 -11.64
N PHE A 279 8.02 -0.94 -12.07
CA PHE A 279 7.19 -1.16 -13.25
C PHE A 279 5.87 -1.74 -12.81
N ARG A 280 4.78 -1.11 -13.22
CA ARG A 280 3.43 -1.55 -12.92
C ARG A 280 2.72 -1.88 -14.21
N ASN A 281 2.39 -3.16 -14.37
CA ASN A 281 1.61 -3.60 -15.51
C ASN A 281 0.30 -2.81 -15.58
N GLN A 282 -0.05 -2.27 -16.75
CA GLN A 282 -1.26 -1.49 -17.05
C GLN A 282 -1.30 -0.05 -16.50
N ASP A 283 -0.28 0.40 -15.77
CA ASP A 283 -0.26 1.75 -15.21
C ASP A 283 0.95 2.56 -15.71
N GLY A 284 2.18 2.06 -15.53
CA GLY A 284 3.38 2.75 -15.98
C GLY A 284 4.62 2.42 -15.20
N TYR A 285 5.50 3.40 -15.12
CA TYR A 285 6.79 3.32 -14.44
C TYR A 285 6.83 4.34 -13.30
N ALA A 286 7.58 4.02 -12.26
CA ALA A 286 7.89 4.98 -11.21
C ALA A 286 9.38 4.98 -10.88
N ILE A 287 9.88 6.15 -10.51
CA ILE A 287 11.20 6.35 -9.95
C ILE A 287 11.01 6.81 -8.51
N MET A 288 11.80 6.26 -7.60
CA MET A 288 11.69 6.52 -6.17
C MET A 288 13.06 6.86 -5.61
N LEU A 289 13.10 7.80 -4.70
CA LEU A 289 14.31 8.23 -3.99
C LEU A 289 13.95 8.43 -2.51
N GLY A 290 14.91 8.23 -1.64
CA GLY A 290 14.71 8.54 -0.23
C GLY A 290 15.97 8.48 0.60
N ALA A 291 15.84 8.93 1.84
CA ALA A 291 16.92 8.98 2.80
C ALA A 291 16.41 8.68 4.21
N ASN A 292 17.27 8.04 5.00
CA ASN A 292 17.07 7.79 6.41
C ASN A 292 17.96 8.74 7.22
N PHE A 293 17.34 9.54 8.09
CA PHE A 293 18.04 10.52 8.92
C PHE A 293 18.05 10.04 10.38
N ASN A 294 19.23 9.89 10.95
CA ASN A 294 19.47 9.65 12.39
C ASN A 294 18.61 8.53 13.01
N HIS A 295 18.36 7.43 12.32
CA HIS A 295 17.53 6.29 12.79
C HIS A 295 16.11 6.65 13.28
N SER A 296 15.72 7.92 13.18
CA SER A 296 14.42 8.40 13.70
C SER A 296 13.49 8.89 12.61
N LEU A 297 14.03 9.27 11.46
CA LEU A 297 13.29 9.91 10.37
C LEU A 297 13.68 9.28 9.04
N ASN A 298 12.69 8.87 8.27
CA ASN A 298 12.88 8.54 6.86
C ASN A 298 12.00 9.43 5.97
N ILE A 299 12.50 9.74 4.80
CA ILE A 299 11.77 10.53 3.79
C ILE A 299 11.89 9.80 2.47
N GLY A 300 10.77 9.67 1.77
CA GLY A 300 10.71 9.11 0.44
C GLY A 300 9.92 10.00 -0.50
N TYR A 301 10.34 10.01 -1.75
CA TYR A 301 9.62 10.67 -2.84
C TYR A 301 9.53 9.72 -4.02
N SER A 302 8.37 9.69 -4.68
CA SER A 302 8.20 8.99 -5.94
C SER A 302 7.57 9.87 -6.99
N TYR A 303 7.96 9.60 -8.23
CA TYR A 303 7.40 10.18 -9.43
C TYR A 303 6.96 9.07 -10.38
N ASP A 304 5.66 9.02 -10.71
CA ASP A 304 5.10 8.01 -11.58
C ASP A 304 4.77 8.61 -12.95
N ILE A 305 5.14 7.88 -14.00
CA ILE A 305 4.86 8.20 -15.39
C ILE A 305 3.86 7.14 -15.88
N THR A 306 2.63 7.54 -16.17
CA THR A 306 1.64 6.62 -16.75
C THR A 306 1.92 6.36 -18.22
N THR A 307 1.72 5.10 -18.65
CA THR A 307 1.83 4.71 -20.08
C THR A 307 0.49 4.78 -20.81
N SER A 308 -0.58 5.09 -20.11
CA SER A 308 -1.91 5.27 -20.71
C SER A 308 -2.04 6.61 -21.45
N GLN A 309 -3.15 6.80 -22.15
CA GLN A 309 -3.47 8.06 -22.84
C GLN A 309 -3.52 9.27 -21.89
N LEU A 310 -3.67 9.05 -20.59
CA LEU A 310 -3.61 10.11 -19.57
C LEU A 310 -2.25 10.83 -19.54
N ASN A 311 -1.18 10.21 -20.05
CA ASN A 311 0.13 10.84 -20.13
C ASN A 311 0.16 12.08 -21.02
N THR A 312 -0.77 12.22 -21.97
CA THR A 312 -0.83 13.36 -22.87
C THR A 312 -1.38 14.63 -22.20
N VAL A 313 -2.11 14.49 -21.11
CA VAL A 313 -2.81 15.56 -20.40
C VAL A 313 -2.39 15.71 -18.93
N SER A 314 -1.63 14.75 -18.40
CA SER A 314 -1.14 14.71 -17.04
C SER A 314 0.35 15.02 -16.98
N LYS A 315 0.77 15.71 -15.92
CA LYS A 315 2.18 15.96 -15.60
C LYS A 315 2.77 14.89 -14.65
N GLY A 316 2.21 13.68 -14.68
CA GLY A 316 2.63 12.57 -13.84
C GLY A 316 1.98 12.58 -12.46
N THR A 317 2.45 11.68 -11.59
CA THR A 317 1.95 11.50 -10.22
C THR A 317 3.11 11.66 -9.25
N HIS A 318 2.88 12.39 -8.17
CA HIS A 318 3.87 12.65 -7.13
C HIS A 318 3.38 12.06 -5.81
N GLU A 319 4.26 11.38 -5.10
CA GLU A 319 3.98 10.89 -3.74
C GLU A 319 5.16 11.21 -2.82
N ILE A 320 4.87 11.83 -1.69
CA ILE A 320 5.83 12.12 -0.62
C ILE A 320 5.46 11.26 0.59
N LEU A 321 6.44 10.61 1.17
CA LEU A 321 6.29 9.83 2.40
C LEU A 321 7.29 10.33 3.43
N ILE A 322 6.81 10.52 4.67
CA ILE A 322 7.62 10.86 5.83
C ILE A 322 7.35 9.81 6.90
N GLY A 323 8.40 9.19 7.41
CA GLY A 323 8.33 8.17 8.46
C GLY A 323 9.08 8.61 9.71
N PHE A 324 8.46 8.43 10.87
CA PHE A 324 9.05 8.65 12.19
C PHE A 324 9.20 7.31 12.90
N LEU A 325 10.42 6.96 13.28
CA LEU A 325 10.80 5.71 13.93
C LEU A 325 10.98 5.97 15.43
N LEU A 326 9.86 6.01 16.16
CA LEU A 326 9.83 6.44 17.55
C LEU A 326 10.31 5.34 18.49
N GLY A 327 11.35 5.63 19.27
CA GLY A 327 11.96 4.64 20.16
C GLY A 327 12.94 3.71 19.46
N ASN A 328 13.29 3.98 18.20
CA ASN A 328 14.39 3.31 17.52
C ASN A 328 15.70 3.73 18.18
N LYS A 329 16.29 2.80 18.94
CA LYS A 329 17.55 3.05 19.64
C LYS A 329 18.72 2.78 18.70
N TYR A 330 19.77 3.59 18.84
CA TYR A 330 21.04 3.39 18.16
C TYR A 330 21.58 1.98 18.45
N GLY A 331 21.88 1.24 17.40
CA GLY A 331 22.49 -0.08 17.55
C GLY A 331 21.51 -1.23 17.56
N ASP A 332 20.28 -1.05 17.09
CA ASP A 332 19.40 -2.19 16.85
C ASP A 332 19.95 -3.01 15.68
N TRP A 333 20.59 -4.13 16.02
CA TRP A 333 21.22 -5.04 15.08
C TRP A 333 20.25 -5.79 14.20
N CYS A 334 18.99 -5.74 14.52
CA CYS A 334 17.99 -6.49 13.80
C CYS A 334 16.82 -5.62 13.38
N PRO A 335 16.99 -4.67 12.44
CA PRO A 335 15.84 -4.12 11.78
C PRO A 335 15.12 -5.28 11.07
N ARG A 336 13.89 -5.53 11.43
CA ARG A 336 13.11 -6.66 10.93
C ARG A 336 12.43 -6.34 9.61
N ASN A 337 12.49 -5.08 9.25
CA ASN A 337 12.05 -4.55 7.96
C ASN A 337 13.17 -4.70 6.91
N LEU A 338 12.84 -5.25 5.77
CA LEU A 338 13.77 -5.35 4.65
C LEU A 338 13.81 -4.08 3.79
N TRP A 339 12.82 -3.22 3.90
CA TRP A 339 12.64 -2.02 3.08
C TRP A 339 12.97 -0.71 3.77
#